data_9505b3eafbd4c9e8b2ededec464ad31e
#
_entry.id   9505b3eafbd4c9e8b2ededec464ad31e
#
_cell.length_a   1.000
_cell.length_b   1.000
_cell.length_c   1.000
_cell.angle_alpha   90.00
_cell.angle_beta   90.00
_cell.angle_gamma   90.00
#
_symmetry.space_group_name_H-M   'P 1'
#
loop_
_entity.id
_entity.type
_entity.pdbx_description
1 polymer ?
#
loop_
_entity_poly.entity_id
_entity_poly.type
_entity_poly.pdbx_seq_one_letter_code
_entity_poly.pdbx_strand_id
1 'polypeptide(L)'
;MKRTLFAAVLMFSSFYALGQSDNPKFDQALAKSLGGDDYGMKMYILVILKTGSFSPEKRISDSLFMGHMQNIKRLADSGKLIVAGPMKKNERNYRGIFIMNIATLEEGRVLVDSDPAVRSKLLDAELFQWYGSAAHCLST
;
A
#
# COMPACT_ATOMS: atom_id res chain seq x y z
N MET A 1 -35.49 58.29 -29.38
CA MET A 1 -34.77 57.61 -28.27
C MET A 1 -34.45 56.19 -28.71
N LYS A 2 -33.21 55.94 -29.15
CA LYS A 2 -32.76 54.60 -29.59
C LYS A 2 -32.05 53.94 -28.42
N ARG A 3 -32.65 52.83 -27.88
CA ARG A 3 -32.03 52.00 -26.85
C ARG A 3 -31.14 50.96 -27.55
N THR A 4 -29.85 51.11 -27.47
CA THR A 4 -28.83 50.13 -27.88
C THR A 4 -28.68 49.10 -26.79
N LEU A 5 -29.09 47.85 -27.10
CA LEU A 5 -28.93 46.70 -26.22
C LEU A 5 -27.49 46.18 -26.43
N PHE A 6 -26.63 46.27 -25.41
CA PHE A 6 -25.29 45.65 -25.40
C PHE A 6 -25.47 44.19 -24.97
N ALA A 7 -25.33 43.27 -25.89
CA ALA A 7 -25.25 41.84 -25.58
C ALA A 7 -23.79 41.52 -25.21
N ALA A 8 -23.58 41.27 -23.92
CA ALA A 8 -22.29 40.75 -23.45
C ALA A 8 -22.21 39.26 -23.76
N VAL A 9 -21.44 38.90 -24.75
CA VAL A 9 -21.10 37.49 -25.03
C VAL A 9 -20.03 37.06 -24.00
N LEU A 10 -20.44 36.30 -23.00
CA LEU A 10 -19.51 35.59 -22.10
C LEU A 10 -18.90 34.41 -22.88
N MET A 11 -17.67 34.58 -23.36
CA MET A 11 -16.86 33.45 -23.81
C MET A 11 -16.45 32.62 -22.59
N PHE A 12 -17.12 31.50 -22.40
CA PHE A 12 -16.65 30.42 -21.54
C PHE A 12 -15.45 29.75 -22.25
N SER A 13 -14.25 30.19 -21.96
CA SER A 13 -13.03 29.45 -22.29
C SER A 13 -12.97 28.24 -21.38
N SER A 14 -13.41 27.09 -21.90
CA SER A 14 -13.18 25.79 -21.30
C SER A 14 -11.67 25.55 -21.26
N PHE A 15 -11.06 25.79 -20.12
CA PHE A 15 -9.71 25.30 -19.82
C PHE A 15 -9.81 23.78 -19.78
N TYR A 16 -9.51 23.10 -20.87
CA TYR A 16 -9.14 21.70 -20.82
C TYR A 16 -7.84 21.65 -20.01
N ALA A 17 -7.97 21.22 -18.75
CA ALA A 17 -6.80 20.83 -17.97
C ALA A 17 -6.17 19.62 -18.66
N LEU A 18 -5.18 19.83 -19.51
CA LEU A 18 -4.26 18.82 -20.01
C LEU A 18 -3.32 18.44 -18.85
N GLY A 19 -3.91 17.82 -17.85
CA GLY A 19 -3.19 17.35 -16.68
C GLY A 19 -2.99 15.86 -16.74
N GLN A 20 -2.16 15.41 -17.65
CA GLN A 20 -1.26 14.25 -17.49
C GLN A 20 -0.40 14.20 -18.75
N SER A 21 0.86 14.60 -18.59
CA SER A 21 1.86 14.31 -19.63
C SER A 21 1.90 12.80 -19.79
N ASP A 22 1.68 12.29 -21.00
CA ASP A 22 1.89 10.90 -21.34
C ASP A 22 3.26 10.49 -20.80
N ASN A 23 3.27 9.55 -19.85
CA ASN A 23 4.52 9.02 -19.33
C ASN A 23 5.14 8.16 -20.44
N PRO A 24 6.23 8.61 -21.11
CA PRO A 24 6.79 7.89 -22.25
C PRO A 24 7.37 6.52 -21.87
N LYS A 25 7.45 6.22 -20.57
CA LYS A 25 7.89 4.92 -20.03
C LYS A 25 6.73 4.02 -19.60
N PHE A 26 5.48 4.45 -19.79
CA PHE A 26 4.32 3.64 -19.44
C PHE A 26 4.12 2.54 -20.49
N ASP A 27 4.16 1.30 -20.04
CA ASP A 27 3.88 0.10 -20.86
C ASP A 27 2.53 -0.49 -20.43
N GLN A 28 1.51 -0.26 -21.25
CA GLN A 28 0.16 -0.73 -21.00
C GLN A 28 0.05 -2.27 -21.00
N ALA A 29 0.81 -2.94 -21.87
CA ALA A 29 0.78 -4.39 -21.95
C ALA A 29 1.38 -5.01 -20.68
N LEU A 30 2.51 -4.46 -20.22
CA LEU A 30 3.13 -4.83 -18.96
C LEU A 30 2.21 -4.55 -17.77
N ALA A 31 1.61 -3.36 -17.71
CA ALA A 31 0.67 -2.99 -16.65
C ALA A 31 -0.48 -4.01 -16.53
N LYS A 32 -1.08 -4.37 -17.66
CA LYS A 32 -2.13 -5.40 -17.72
C LYS A 32 -1.65 -6.78 -17.28
N SER A 33 -0.46 -7.20 -17.68
CA SER A 33 0.10 -8.50 -17.30
C SER A 33 0.37 -8.60 -15.79
N LEU A 34 0.60 -7.46 -15.13
CA LEU A 34 0.80 -7.34 -13.67
C LEU A 34 -0.52 -7.14 -12.89
N GLY A 35 -1.68 -7.16 -13.59
CA GLY A 35 -2.99 -6.93 -12.98
C GLY A 35 -3.29 -5.47 -12.70
N GLY A 36 -2.61 -4.55 -13.37
CA GLY A 36 -2.87 -3.12 -13.31
C GLY A 36 -4.05 -2.70 -14.17
N ASP A 37 -4.65 -1.59 -13.82
CA ASP A 37 -5.68 -0.90 -14.62
C ASP A 37 -5.07 -0.08 -15.78
N ASP A 38 -5.88 0.75 -16.42
CA ASP A 38 -5.45 1.59 -17.56
C ASP A 38 -4.40 2.65 -17.17
N TYR A 39 -4.22 2.90 -15.88
CA TYR A 39 -3.17 3.79 -15.34
C TYR A 39 -1.94 3.03 -14.83
N GLY A 40 -1.93 1.70 -14.96
CA GLY A 40 -0.86 0.83 -14.45
C GLY A 40 -0.86 0.70 -12.94
N MET A 41 -2.02 0.92 -12.31
CA MET A 41 -2.19 0.90 -10.86
C MET A 41 -3.04 -0.30 -10.44
N LYS A 42 -2.88 -0.76 -9.20
CA LYS A 42 -3.74 -1.80 -8.61
C LYS A 42 -3.86 -1.63 -7.10
N MET A 43 -4.84 -2.32 -6.52
CA MET A 43 -5.02 -2.34 -5.07
C MET A 43 -4.06 -3.32 -4.41
N TYR A 44 -3.54 -2.90 -3.27
CA TYR A 44 -2.72 -3.66 -2.34
C TYR A 44 -3.25 -3.48 -0.92
N ILE A 45 -2.74 -4.26 0.01
CA ILE A 45 -2.92 -3.99 1.44
C ILE A 45 -1.61 -3.48 2.02
N LEU A 46 -1.64 -2.24 2.51
CA LEU A 46 -0.58 -1.67 3.34
C LEU A 46 -0.82 -2.07 4.79
N VAL A 47 0.19 -2.64 5.43
CA VAL A 47 0.16 -2.97 6.85
C VAL A 47 1.18 -2.10 7.58
N ILE A 48 0.75 -1.45 8.64
CA ILE A 48 1.62 -0.74 9.58
C ILE A 48 1.73 -1.60 10.84
N LEU A 49 2.93 -2.09 11.12
CA LEU A 49 3.22 -2.80 12.35
C LEU A 49 3.59 -1.81 13.44
N LYS A 50 3.02 -1.98 14.63
CA LYS A 50 3.27 -1.15 15.81
C LYS A 50 3.76 -2.01 16.97
N THR A 51 4.34 -1.37 17.99
CA THR A 51 4.58 -2.04 19.27
C THR A 51 3.23 -2.45 19.88
N GLY A 52 3.10 -3.72 20.18
CA GLY A 52 1.90 -4.29 20.80
C GLY A 52 1.86 -4.12 22.31
N SER A 53 0.86 -4.71 22.93
CA SER A 53 0.64 -4.65 24.38
C SER A 53 1.42 -5.68 25.19
N PHE A 54 1.96 -6.71 24.54
CA PHE A 54 2.73 -7.77 25.21
C PHE A 54 4.23 -7.40 25.20
N SER A 55 4.82 -7.33 26.38
CA SER A 55 6.26 -7.03 26.58
C SER A 55 6.91 -8.15 27.39
N PRO A 56 7.26 -9.26 26.73
CA PRO A 56 7.88 -10.41 27.40
C PRO A 56 9.36 -10.19 27.69
N GLU A 57 9.94 -11.12 28.43
CA GLU A 57 11.40 -11.20 28.57
C GLU A 57 12.09 -11.42 27.21
N LYS A 58 13.39 -11.04 27.13
CA LYS A 58 14.16 -11.03 25.89
C LYS A 58 14.10 -12.37 25.13
N ARG A 59 14.25 -13.50 25.82
CA ARG A 59 14.28 -14.84 25.19
C ARG A 59 12.97 -15.15 24.46
N ILE A 60 11.82 -14.78 25.04
CA ILE A 60 10.49 -14.98 24.42
C ILE A 60 10.34 -14.02 23.24
N SER A 61 10.72 -12.75 23.42
CA SER A 61 10.71 -11.75 22.35
C SER A 61 11.54 -12.18 21.14
N ASP A 62 12.75 -12.65 21.35
CA ASP A 62 13.66 -13.13 20.29
C ASP A 62 13.03 -14.34 19.54
N SER A 63 12.42 -15.28 20.25
CA SER A 63 11.72 -16.42 19.65
C SER A 63 10.54 -15.98 18.77
N LEU A 64 9.74 -15.03 19.25
CA LEU A 64 8.60 -14.48 18.51
C LEU A 64 9.06 -13.73 17.26
N PHE A 65 10.15 -12.95 17.35
CA PHE A 65 10.72 -12.28 16.19
C PHE A 65 11.33 -13.26 15.17
N MET A 66 11.91 -14.36 15.62
CA MET A 66 12.37 -15.42 14.71
C MET A 66 11.18 -16.00 13.92
N GLY A 67 10.07 -16.29 14.59
CA GLY A 67 8.82 -16.73 13.93
C GLY A 67 8.25 -15.67 12.97
N HIS A 68 8.32 -14.39 13.34
CA HIS A 68 7.96 -13.27 12.48
C HIS A 68 8.79 -13.24 11.19
N MET A 69 10.11 -13.37 11.28
CA MET A 69 10.98 -13.40 10.10
C MET A 69 10.71 -14.62 9.21
N GLN A 70 10.41 -15.78 9.79
CA GLN A 70 9.99 -16.97 9.02
C GLN A 70 8.66 -16.74 8.30
N ASN A 71 7.71 -16.06 8.94
CA ASN A 71 6.43 -15.70 8.34
C ASN A 71 6.60 -14.72 7.18
N ILE A 72 7.45 -13.69 7.32
CA ILE A 72 7.83 -12.77 6.24
C ILE A 72 8.35 -13.56 5.04
N LYS A 73 9.32 -14.47 5.26
CA LYS A 73 9.86 -15.31 4.19
C LYS A 73 8.77 -16.14 3.50
N ARG A 74 7.91 -16.81 4.26
CA ARG A 74 6.81 -17.62 3.73
C ARG A 74 5.85 -16.81 2.87
N LEU A 75 5.49 -15.60 3.31
CA LEU A 75 4.59 -14.71 2.56
C LEU A 75 5.27 -14.15 1.30
N ALA A 76 6.56 -13.84 1.35
CA ALA A 76 7.33 -13.42 0.19
C ALA A 76 7.47 -14.56 -0.82
N ASP A 77 7.85 -15.76 -0.40
CA ASP A 77 7.97 -16.95 -1.27
C ASP A 77 6.64 -17.30 -1.95
N SER A 78 5.51 -16.99 -1.34
CA SER A 78 4.17 -17.19 -1.93
C SER A 78 3.70 -16.02 -2.82
N GLY A 79 4.51 -14.98 -3.02
CA GLY A 79 4.14 -13.79 -3.79
C GLY A 79 3.07 -12.90 -3.13
N LYS A 80 2.70 -13.18 -1.87
CA LYS A 80 1.70 -12.39 -1.13
C LYS A 80 2.28 -11.17 -0.42
N LEU A 81 3.57 -11.14 -0.19
CA LEU A 81 4.30 -10.02 0.40
C LEU A 81 5.34 -9.50 -0.58
N ILE A 82 5.23 -8.24 -0.96
CA ILE A 82 6.13 -7.59 -1.93
C ILE A 82 7.19 -6.78 -1.22
N VAL A 83 6.79 -6.05 -0.19
CA VAL A 83 7.68 -5.18 0.58
C VAL A 83 7.50 -5.49 2.05
N ALA A 84 8.62 -5.68 2.75
CA ALA A 84 8.69 -5.72 4.20
C ALA A 84 9.93 -4.94 4.65
N GLY A 85 9.77 -4.10 5.66
CA GLY A 85 10.89 -3.34 6.17
C GLY A 85 10.63 -2.71 7.54
N PRO A 86 11.69 -2.61 8.38
CA PRO A 86 11.59 -1.96 9.67
C PRO A 86 11.55 -0.44 9.52
N MET A 87 10.88 0.22 10.45
CA MET A 87 10.93 1.67 10.62
C MET A 87 11.92 2.05 11.72
N LYS A 88 12.59 3.18 11.53
CA LYS A 88 13.39 3.77 12.62
C LYS A 88 12.47 4.17 13.77
N LYS A 89 13.05 4.26 14.99
CA LYS A 89 12.33 4.73 16.18
C LYS A 89 11.60 6.04 15.89
N ASN A 90 10.33 6.11 16.24
CA ASN A 90 9.47 7.25 16.01
C ASN A 90 8.43 7.40 17.15
N GLU A 91 7.81 8.57 17.24
CA GLU A 91 6.86 8.92 18.29
C GLU A 91 5.55 8.09 18.25
N ARG A 92 5.22 7.50 17.07
CA ARG A 92 4.02 6.69 16.90
C ARG A 92 4.23 5.21 17.25
N ASN A 93 5.43 4.83 17.66
CA ASN A 93 5.81 3.44 17.94
C ASN A 93 5.60 2.50 16.74
N TYR A 94 5.66 3.03 15.51
CA TYR A 94 5.64 2.21 14.30
C TYR A 94 6.94 1.43 14.19
N ARG A 95 6.83 0.14 13.94
CA ARG A 95 7.95 -0.82 13.94
C ARG A 95 8.36 -1.22 12.52
N GLY A 96 7.43 -1.26 11.59
CA GLY A 96 7.68 -1.64 10.22
C GLY A 96 6.45 -1.53 9.35
N ILE A 97 6.62 -1.80 8.06
CA ILE A 97 5.54 -1.85 7.08
C ILE A 97 5.60 -3.13 6.27
N PHE A 98 4.42 -3.57 5.79
CA PHE A 98 4.28 -4.52 4.68
C PHE A 98 3.48 -3.89 3.55
N ILE A 99 3.82 -4.25 2.31
CA ILE A 99 2.94 -4.09 1.15
C ILE A 99 2.62 -5.49 0.66
N MET A 100 1.34 -5.85 0.72
CA MET A 100 0.86 -7.19 0.39
C MET A 100 0.09 -7.19 -0.93
N ASN A 101 0.45 -8.11 -1.82
CA ASN A 101 -0.20 -8.30 -3.12
C ASN A 101 -1.46 -9.17 -2.97
N ILE A 102 -2.44 -8.63 -2.29
CA ILE A 102 -3.74 -9.24 -2.02
C ILE A 102 -4.83 -8.18 -2.18
N ALA A 103 -6.07 -8.63 -2.43
CA ALA A 103 -7.15 -7.72 -2.83
C ALA A 103 -8.00 -7.20 -1.65
N THR A 104 -8.11 -7.96 -0.55
CA THR A 104 -9.09 -7.66 0.51
C THR A 104 -8.43 -7.50 1.88
N LEU A 105 -9.06 -6.67 2.73
CA LEU A 105 -8.64 -6.50 4.12
C LEU A 105 -8.83 -7.79 4.93
N GLU A 106 -9.86 -8.59 4.60
CA GLU A 106 -10.15 -9.85 5.27
C GLU A 106 -9.02 -10.86 5.06
N GLU A 107 -8.56 -11.05 3.81
CA GLU A 107 -7.42 -11.89 3.51
C GLU A 107 -6.16 -11.37 4.20
N GLY A 108 -5.95 -10.05 4.15
CA GLY A 108 -4.84 -9.38 4.84
C GLY A 108 -4.83 -9.66 6.33
N ARG A 109 -5.98 -9.56 6.97
CA ARG A 109 -6.12 -9.83 8.41
C ARG A 109 -5.75 -11.27 8.74
N VAL A 110 -6.27 -12.24 7.99
CA VAL A 110 -5.95 -13.66 8.21
C VAL A 110 -4.45 -13.93 8.10
N LEU A 111 -3.80 -13.35 7.08
CA LEU A 111 -2.36 -13.54 6.86
C LEU A 111 -1.51 -12.87 7.95
N VAL A 112 -1.88 -11.67 8.35
CA VAL A 112 -1.16 -10.91 9.40
C VAL A 112 -1.37 -11.55 10.78
N ASP A 113 -2.58 -12.03 11.08
CA ASP A 113 -2.87 -12.71 12.35
C ASP A 113 -2.22 -14.10 12.45
N SER A 114 -1.76 -14.67 11.33
CA SER A 114 -0.94 -15.90 11.35
C SER A 114 0.50 -15.67 11.83
N ASP A 115 0.94 -14.41 11.91
CA ASP A 115 2.25 -14.03 12.38
C ASP A 115 2.39 -14.23 13.90
N PRO A 116 3.42 -14.97 14.39
CA PRO A 116 3.57 -15.21 15.82
C PRO A 116 3.72 -13.96 16.67
N ALA A 117 4.41 -12.92 16.15
CA ALA A 117 4.60 -11.66 16.87
C ALA A 117 3.30 -10.84 16.95
N VAL A 118 2.47 -10.89 15.90
CA VAL A 118 1.15 -10.23 15.91
C VAL A 118 0.16 -11.01 16.76
N ARG A 119 0.09 -12.31 16.59
CA ARG A 119 -0.80 -13.18 17.36
C ARG A 119 -0.55 -13.12 18.87
N SER A 120 0.71 -13.01 19.27
CA SER A 120 1.10 -12.85 20.68
C SER A 120 0.89 -11.45 21.24
N LYS A 121 0.53 -10.46 20.40
CA LYS A 121 0.49 -9.05 20.76
C LYS A 121 1.85 -8.41 21.11
N LEU A 122 2.95 -9.03 20.72
CA LEU A 122 4.26 -8.36 20.71
C LEU A 122 4.28 -7.22 19.68
N LEU A 123 3.66 -7.47 18.53
CA LEU A 123 3.32 -6.45 17.54
C LEU A 123 1.80 -6.32 17.42
N ASP A 124 1.35 -5.13 17.06
CA ASP A 124 0.00 -4.87 16.61
C ASP A 124 0.02 -4.44 15.14
N ALA A 125 -1.09 -4.57 14.42
CA ALA A 125 -1.13 -4.33 12.98
C ALA A 125 -2.37 -3.53 12.57
N GLU A 126 -2.15 -2.45 11.82
CA GLU A 126 -3.18 -1.69 11.13
C GLU A 126 -3.10 -1.98 9.63
N LEU A 127 -4.25 -2.24 9.01
CA LEU A 127 -4.36 -2.59 7.60
C LEU A 127 -5.15 -1.53 6.86
N PHE A 128 -4.64 -1.14 5.69
CA PHE A 128 -5.24 -0.14 4.81
C PHE A 128 -5.24 -0.64 3.37
N GLN A 129 -6.31 -0.36 2.64
CA GLN A 129 -6.27 -0.48 1.19
C GLN A 129 -5.38 0.62 0.63
N TRP A 130 -4.45 0.25 -0.24
CA TRP A 130 -3.52 1.16 -0.86
C TRP A 130 -3.49 0.95 -2.37
N TYR A 131 -3.72 2.02 -3.10
CA TYR A 131 -3.70 2.03 -4.56
C TYR A 131 -2.32 2.47 -5.03
N GLY A 132 -1.57 1.56 -5.62
CA GLY A 132 -0.18 1.76 -5.98
C GLY A 132 0.16 1.19 -7.36
N SER A 133 1.37 1.48 -7.86
CA SER A 133 1.83 0.97 -9.16
C SER A 133 1.83 -0.56 -9.20
N ALA A 134 1.31 -1.15 -10.26
CA ALA A 134 1.37 -2.60 -10.49
C ALA A 134 2.81 -3.10 -10.66
N ALA A 135 3.75 -2.22 -11.04
CA ALA A 135 5.16 -2.55 -11.22
C ALA A 135 5.91 -2.91 -9.93
N HIS A 136 5.32 -2.66 -8.74
CA HIS A 136 5.92 -3.14 -7.48
C HIS A 136 6.09 -4.67 -7.44
N CYS A 137 5.31 -5.41 -8.23
CA CYS A 137 5.45 -6.87 -8.34
C CYS A 137 6.71 -7.33 -9.10
N LEU A 138 7.44 -6.42 -9.74
CA LEU A 138 8.66 -6.72 -10.51
C LEU A 138 9.94 -6.68 -9.68
N SER A 139 9.88 -6.27 -8.42
CA SER A 139 11.05 -6.10 -7.55
C SER A 139 11.45 -7.37 -6.78
N THR A 140 10.94 -8.53 -7.19
CA THR A 140 11.27 -9.84 -6.57
C THR A 140 12.18 -10.67 -7.45
#